data_25e7517f695151eca91e4a6867a49195
#
_entry.id   25e7517f695151eca91e4a6867a49195
#
_cell.length_a   1.000
_cell.length_b   1.000
_cell.length_c   1.000
_cell.angle_alpha   90.00
_cell.angle_beta   90.00
_cell.angle_gamma   90.00
#
_symmetry.space_group_name_H-M   'P 1'
#
loop_
_entity.id
_entity.type
_entity.pdbx_description
1 polymer ?
#
loop_
_entity_poly.entity_id
_entity_poly.type
_entity_poly.pdbx_seq_one_letter_code
_entity_poly.pdbx_strand_id
1 'polypeptide(L)'
;DHLRISYTLDNDHPAIGTQALSWVAAGRSFIEDFPPARTYGFLKDLGPIRRRGLAQGVSLDNTIGIDKGGVLNRLRYRDVFVRHNVLDVVGARCCLIASSRSYSAPWIKVRPTTVHA
;
A
#
# COMPACT_ATOMS: atom_id res chain seq x y z
N ASP A 1 20.26 5.88 -16.07
CA ASP A 1 18.97 5.19 -15.99
C ASP A 1 18.40 5.38 -14.58
N HIS A 2 17.12 5.75 -14.49
CA HIS A 2 16.43 5.97 -13.23
C HIS A 2 15.34 4.90 -13.07
N LEU A 3 15.13 4.43 -11.83
CA LEU A 3 14.00 3.56 -11.52
C LEU A 3 12.69 4.33 -11.74
N ARG A 4 11.80 3.75 -12.52
CA ARG A 4 10.46 4.27 -12.75
C ARG A 4 9.43 3.25 -12.28
N ILE A 5 8.46 3.71 -11.52
CA ILE A 5 7.34 2.90 -11.03
C ILE A 5 6.05 3.57 -11.48
N SER A 6 5.20 2.80 -12.15
CA SER A 6 3.82 3.17 -12.44
C SER A 6 2.91 2.12 -11.81
N TYR A 7 1.99 2.55 -10.99
CA TYR A 7 1.10 1.67 -10.24
C TYR A 7 -0.35 2.16 -10.32
N THR A 8 -1.27 1.27 -10.58
CA THR A 8 -2.71 1.52 -10.51
C THR A 8 -3.32 0.61 -9.47
N LEU A 9 -3.91 1.20 -8.45
CA LEU A 9 -4.75 0.53 -7.48
C LEU A 9 -6.20 0.62 -7.96
N ASP A 10 -6.85 -0.52 -8.06
CA ASP A 10 -8.29 -0.61 -8.36
C ASP A 10 -8.97 -1.36 -7.22
N ASN A 11 -9.88 -0.69 -6.52
CA ASN A 11 -10.57 -1.24 -5.36
C ASN A 11 -12.06 -0.90 -5.41
N ASP A 12 -12.88 -1.91 -5.17
CA ASP A 12 -14.35 -1.77 -5.23
C ASP A 12 -14.93 -0.89 -4.11
N HIS A 13 -14.17 -0.64 -3.03
CA HIS A 13 -14.65 0.18 -1.94
C HIS A 13 -14.65 1.67 -2.32
N PRO A 14 -15.79 2.41 -2.16
CA PRO A 14 -15.91 3.80 -2.59
C PRO A 14 -14.90 4.76 -1.96
N ALA A 15 -14.44 4.47 -0.74
CA ALA A 15 -13.44 5.29 -0.05
C ALA A 15 -12.03 5.20 -0.67
N ILE A 16 -11.76 4.17 -1.46
CA ILE A 16 -10.48 3.95 -2.14
C ILE A 16 -10.63 4.24 -3.62
N GLY A 17 -11.53 3.51 -4.30
CA GLY A 17 -11.76 3.62 -5.74
C GLY A 17 -10.52 3.24 -6.55
N THR A 18 -10.41 3.87 -7.72
CA THR A 18 -9.25 3.71 -8.59
C THR A 18 -8.27 4.86 -8.36
N GLN A 19 -7.03 4.53 -8.02
CA GLN A 19 -5.93 5.49 -7.82
C GLN A 19 -4.74 5.07 -8.67
N ALA A 20 -4.08 6.03 -9.31
CA ALA A 20 -2.88 5.78 -10.10
C ALA A 20 -1.74 6.70 -9.67
N LEU A 21 -0.53 6.18 -9.65
CA LEU A 21 0.69 6.91 -9.33
C LEU A 21 1.80 6.51 -10.29
N SER A 22 2.48 7.52 -10.84
CA SER A 22 3.75 7.34 -11.54
C SER A 22 4.86 8.09 -10.80
N TRP A 23 5.96 7.41 -10.52
CA TRP A 23 7.08 7.96 -9.79
C TRP A 23 8.40 7.59 -10.47
N VAL A 24 9.34 8.53 -10.44
CA VAL A 24 10.69 8.35 -10.97
C VAL A 24 11.70 8.68 -9.88
N ALA A 25 12.65 7.79 -9.64
CA ALA A 25 13.73 7.99 -8.67
C ALA A 25 14.79 8.96 -9.20
N ALA A 26 14.38 10.20 -9.45
CA ALA A 26 15.25 11.26 -9.94
C ALA A 26 15.00 12.55 -9.16
N GLY A 27 16.00 12.98 -8.39
CA GLY A 27 16.00 14.29 -7.74
C GLY A 27 15.03 14.49 -6.57
N ARG A 28 14.20 13.49 -6.22
CA ARG A 28 13.33 13.49 -5.05
C ARG A 28 13.70 12.35 -4.10
N SER A 29 13.61 12.63 -2.82
CA SER A 29 13.82 11.62 -1.80
C SER A 29 12.63 10.67 -1.74
N PHE A 30 12.86 9.38 -1.92
CA PHE A 30 11.85 8.33 -1.66
C PHE A 30 11.26 8.46 -0.26
N ILE A 31 12.08 8.87 0.72
CA ILE A 31 11.69 9.03 2.12
C ILE A 31 10.62 10.12 2.30
N GLU A 32 10.61 11.15 1.46
CA GLU A 32 9.61 12.22 1.53
C GLU A 32 8.29 11.83 0.89
N ASP A 33 8.35 11.03 -0.17
CA ASP A 33 7.18 10.72 -1.01
C ASP A 33 6.34 9.55 -0.49
N PHE A 34 6.92 8.56 0.20
CA PHE A 34 6.24 7.29 0.50
C PHE A 34 6.10 6.90 1.97
N PRO A 35 7.13 6.95 2.85
CA PRO A 35 7.04 6.43 4.21
C PRO A 35 5.91 7.00 5.07
N PRO A 36 5.47 8.27 4.88
CA PRO A 36 4.31 8.78 5.61
C PRO A 36 2.98 8.15 5.20
N ALA A 37 2.93 7.37 4.11
CA ALA A 37 1.74 6.65 3.68
C ALA A 37 1.53 5.42 4.58
N ARG A 38 0.58 5.54 5.52
CA ARG A 38 0.21 4.44 6.42
C ARG A 38 -0.47 3.31 5.66
N THR A 39 -0.31 2.08 6.17
CA THR A 39 -1.14 0.94 5.75
C THR A 39 -2.62 1.18 6.04
N TYR A 40 -3.48 0.41 5.44
CA TYR A 40 -4.92 0.49 5.61
C TYR A 40 -5.55 -0.89 5.78
N GLY A 41 -6.71 -0.93 6.37
CA GLY A 41 -7.45 -2.16 6.57
C GLY A 41 -8.93 -1.92 6.79
N PHE A 42 -9.74 -2.93 6.49
CA PHE A 42 -11.17 -2.90 6.68
C PHE A 42 -11.53 -3.39 8.08
N LEU A 43 -12.35 -2.63 8.81
CA LEU A 43 -12.74 -2.99 10.17
C LEU A 43 -13.46 -4.33 10.26
N LYS A 44 -14.23 -4.68 9.24
CA LYS A 44 -14.93 -5.97 9.17
C LYS A 44 -13.97 -7.17 9.26
N ASP A 45 -12.74 -7.02 8.79
CA ASP A 45 -11.75 -8.09 8.74
C ASP A 45 -10.89 -8.14 10.01
N LEU A 46 -10.81 -7.03 10.76
CA LEU A 46 -9.93 -6.91 11.92
C LEU A 46 -10.30 -7.86 13.07
N GLY A 47 -11.58 -8.03 13.34
CA GLY A 47 -12.06 -8.92 14.39
C GLY A 47 -11.65 -10.39 14.17
N PRO A 48 -11.97 -10.99 13.00
CA PRO A 48 -11.53 -12.34 12.65
C PRO A 48 -9.99 -12.49 12.68
N ILE A 49 -9.25 -11.50 12.18
CA ILE A 49 -7.78 -11.53 12.15
C ILE A 49 -7.21 -11.52 13.58
N ARG A 50 -7.74 -10.68 14.47
CA ARG A 50 -7.31 -10.61 15.88
C ARG A 50 -7.60 -11.90 16.64
N ARG A 51 -8.73 -12.56 16.38
CA ARG A 51 -9.03 -13.87 16.99
C ARG A 51 -8.01 -14.95 16.64
N ARG A 52 -7.32 -14.80 15.52
CA ARG A 52 -6.22 -15.68 15.09
C ARG A 52 -4.85 -15.27 15.66
N GLY A 53 -4.81 -14.30 16.58
CA GLY A 53 -3.58 -13.79 17.17
C GLY A 53 -2.77 -12.86 16.28
N LEU A 54 -3.32 -12.43 15.13
CA LEU A 54 -2.69 -11.53 14.17
C LEU A 54 -3.16 -10.08 14.37
N ALA A 55 -2.47 -9.12 13.77
CA ALA A 55 -2.80 -7.69 13.80
C ALA A 55 -2.94 -7.09 15.22
N GLN A 56 -2.22 -7.61 16.22
CA GLN A 56 -2.31 -7.14 17.60
C GLN A 56 -1.82 -5.70 17.79
N GLY A 57 -0.85 -5.27 16.97
CA GLY A 57 -0.29 -3.91 17.01
C GLY A 57 -1.04 -2.89 16.15
N VAL A 58 -2.12 -3.29 15.48
CA VAL A 58 -2.90 -2.39 14.62
C VAL A 58 -3.75 -1.43 15.45
N SER A 59 -3.57 -0.13 15.21
CA SER A 59 -4.36 0.96 15.79
C SER A 59 -4.65 2.03 14.73
N LEU A 60 -5.56 2.96 15.03
CA LEU A 60 -5.84 4.10 14.14
C LEU A 60 -4.66 5.10 14.05
N ASP A 61 -3.67 4.99 14.95
CA ASP A 61 -2.46 5.83 14.89
C ASP A 61 -1.51 5.36 13.78
N ASN A 62 -1.40 4.05 13.56
CA ASN A 62 -0.49 3.46 12.60
C ASN A 62 -1.16 2.88 11.34
N THR A 63 -2.49 2.77 11.33
CA THR A 63 -3.25 2.16 10.24
C THR A 63 -4.46 3.01 9.90
N ILE A 64 -4.78 3.12 8.62
CA ILE A 64 -6.02 3.76 8.17
C ILE A 64 -7.14 2.74 8.25
N GLY A 65 -8.15 3.04 9.10
CA GLY A 65 -9.35 2.23 9.24
C GLY A 65 -10.39 2.60 8.20
N ILE A 66 -10.98 1.60 7.56
CA ILE A 66 -12.04 1.75 6.57
C ILE A 66 -13.25 0.92 7.00
N ASP A 67 -14.41 1.55 7.03
CA ASP A 67 -15.68 0.88 7.24
C ASP A 67 -16.66 1.14 6.09
N LYS A 68 -17.92 0.74 6.26
CA LYS A 68 -18.96 0.96 5.24
C LYS A 68 -19.22 2.45 4.95
N GLY A 69 -19.00 3.31 5.93
CA GLY A 69 -19.19 4.76 5.83
C GLY A 69 -18.00 5.51 5.23
N GLY A 70 -16.85 4.86 5.13
CA GLY A 70 -15.65 5.45 4.56
C GLY A 70 -14.42 5.34 5.46
N VAL A 71 -13.53 6.32 5.36
CA VAL A 71 -12.27 6.38 6.11
C VAL A 71 -12.51 6.97 7.49
N LEU A 72 -11.99 6.33 8.54
CA LEU A 72 -12.20 6.74 9.94
C LEU A 72 -11.20 7.79 10.43
N ASN A 73 -9.99 7.76 9.91
CA ASN A 73 -8.94 8.66 10.35
C ASN A 73 -8.48 9.62 9.25
N ARG A 74 -7.83 10.71 9.68
CA ARG A 74 -7.31 11.71 8.75
C ARG A 74 -6.25 11.12 7.84
N LEU A 75 -6.40 11.35 6.53
CA LEU A 75 -5.40 10.98 5.53
C LEU A 75 -4.27 12.02 5.50
N ARG A 76 -3.03 11.55 5.38
CA ARG A 76 -1.85 12.40 5.14
C ARG A 76 -1.71 12.81 3.69
N TYR A 77 -2.18 11.95 2.77
CA TYR A 77 -2.24 12.18 1.33
C TYR A 77 -3.62 11.78 0.81
N ARG A 78 -4.11 12.44 -0.21
CA ARG A 78 -5.36 12.05 -0.90
C ARG A 78 -5.23 10.67 -1.56
N ASP A 79 -4.04 10.38 -2.07
CA ASP A 79 -3.65 9.14 -2.76
C ASP A 79 -2.85 8.19 -1.85
N VAL A 80 -3.11 8.22 -0.55
CA VAL A 80 -2.37 7.43 0.45
C VAL A 80 -2.39 5.93 0.16
N PHE A 81 -3.49 5.41 -0.36
CA PHE A 81 -3.65 3.98 -0.61
C PHE A 81 -2.71 3.49 -1.72
N VAL A 82 -2.65 4.18 -2.86
CA VAL A 82 -1.73 3.83 -3.94
C VAL A 82 -0.28 4.07 -3.54
N ARG A 83 0.01 5.11 -2.74
CA ARG A 83 1.36 5.35 -2.21
C ARG A 83 1.84 4.23 -1.32
N HIS A 84 0.99 3.74 -0.43
CA HIS A 84 1.33 2.61 0.42
C HIS A 84 1.64 1.34 -0.40
N ASN A 85 0.83 1.06 -1.42
CA ASN A 85 1.07 -0.09 -2.29
C ASN A 85 2.37 0.04 -3.10
N VAL A 86 2.74 1.25 -3.53
CA VAL A 86 4.05 1.49 -4.15
C VAL A 86 5.18 1.23 -3.16
N LEU A 87 5.02 1.65 -1.90
CA LEU A 87 5.98 1.36 -0.83
C LEU A 87 6.16 -0.15 -0.62
N ASP A 88 5.07 -0.91 -0.63
CA ASP A 88 5.11 -2.38 -0.53
C ASP A 88 5.83 -3.03 -1.73
N VAL A 89 5.57 -2.54 -2.94
CA VAL A 89 6.25 -3.02 -4.16
C VAL A 89 7.76 -2.78 -4.09
N VAL A 90 8.18 -1.61 -3.64
CA VAL A 90 9.60 -1.28 -3.48
C VAL A 90 10.22 -2.16 -2.40
N GLY A 91 9.56 -2.33 -1.25
CA GLY A 91 10.01 -3.19 -0.17
C GLY A 91 10.16 -4.66 -0.61
N ALA A 92 9.18 -5.19 -1.32
CA ALA A 92 9.21 -6.54 -1.86
C ALA A 92 10.36 -6.73 -2.89
N ARG A 93 10.60 -5.72 -3.74
CA ARG A 93 11.73 -5.74 -4.70
C ARG A 93 13.08 -5.76 -3.99
N CYS A 94 13.25 -4.97 -2.95
CA CYS A 94 14.48 -4.98 -2.14
C CYS A 94 14.70 -6.34 -1.48
N CYS A 95 13.64 -6.99 -0.99
CA CYS A 95 13.70 -8.33 -0.41
C CYS A 95 13.97 -9.41 -1.46
N LEU A 96 13.46 -9.28 -2.71
CA LEU A 96 13.71 -10.22 -3.82
C LEU A 96 15.16 -10.17 -4.32
N ILE A 97 15.81 -9.01 -4.25
CA ILE A 97 17.24 -8.89 -4.52
C ILE A 97 18.06 -9.61 -3.44
N ALA A 98 17.53 -9.68 -2.20
CA ALA A 98 18.17 -10.35 -1.06
C ALA A 98 17.81 -11.84 -0.96
N SER A 99 16.69 -12.29 -1.55
CA SER A 99 16.26 -13.70 -1.52
C SER A 99 15.53 -14.09 -2.81
N SER A 100 15.94 -15.19 -3.42
CA SER A 100 15.36 -15.73 -4.67
C SER A 100 13.95 -16.36 -4.51
N ARG A 101 13.12 -15.86 -3.60
CA ARG A 101 11.75 -16.35 -3.36
C ARG A 101 10.71 -15.33 -3.80
N SER A 102 9.79 -15.79 -4.64
CA SER A 102 8.61 -15.01 -5.06
C SER A 102 7.62 -14.81 -3.91
N TYR A 103 7.22 -13.57 -3.66
CA TYR A 103 6.17 -13.21 -2.70
C TYR A 103 4.90 -12.78 -3.46
N SER A 104 3.80 -13.44 -3.19
CA SER A 104 2.48 -13.04 -3.68
C SER A 104 1.57 -12.77 -2.49
N ALA A 105 1.02 -11.56 -2.38
CA ALA A 105 0.00 -11.23 -1.40
C ALA A 105 -1.38 -11.48 -2.04
N PRO A 106 -2.19 -12.40 -1.52
CA PRO A 106 -3.43 -12.85 -2.18
C PRO A 106 -4.59 -11.84 -2.18
N TRP A 107 -4.46 -10.71 -1.49
CA TRP A 107 -5.48 -9.64 -1.41
C TRP A 107 -5.22 -8.42 -2.28
N ILE A 108 -4.13 -8.41 -3.02
CA ILE A 108 -3.82 -7.34 -3.95
C ILE A 108 -4.15 -7.84 -5.35
N LYS A 109 -5.29 -7.46 -5.89
CA LYS A 109 -5.52 -7.56 -7.34
C LYS A 109 -4.66 -6.50 -8.02
N VAL A 110 -3.42 -6.86 -8.32
CA VAL A 110 -2.53 -6.03 -9.10
C VAL A 110 -2.81 -6.29 -10.57
N ARG A 111 -3.30 -5.30 -11.31
CA ARG A 111 -3.12 -5.33 -12.76
C ARG A 111 -1.62 -5.20 -13.04
N PRO A 112 -1.07 -5.87 -14.05
CA PRO A 112 0.37 -5.95 -14.25
C PRO A 112 0.96 -4.53 -14.32
N THR A 113 1.78 -4.24 -13.33
CA THR A 113 2.53 -2.99 -13.24
C THR A 113 3.75 -3.13 -14.11
N THR A 114 3.88 -2.28 -15.10
CA THR A 114 5.11 -2.23 -15.89
C THR A 114 6.16 -1.52 -15.05
N VAL A 115 7.08 -2.29 -14.46
CA VAL A 115 8.27 -1.76 -13.82
C VAL A 115 9.37 -1.74 -14.87
N HIS A 116 9.76 -0.55 -15.31
CA HIS A 116 10.89 -0.37 -16.21
C HIS A 116 12.11 0.06 -15.39
N ALA A 117 13.14 -0.73 -15.48
CA ALA A 117 14.48 -0.34 -15.04
C ALA A 117 15.18 0.43 -16.16
#